data_131353c62cf14ba141d95ee0d8f25b92
#
_entry.id   131353c62cf14ba141d95ee0d8f25b92
#
_cell.length_a   1.000
_cell.length_b   1.000
_cell.length_c   1.000
_cell.angle_alpha   90.00
_cell.angle_beta   90.00
_cell.angle_gamma   90.00
#
_symmetry.space_group_name_H-M   'P 1'
#
loop_
_entity.id
_entity.type
_entity.pdbx_description
1 polymer ?
#
loop_
_entity_poly.entity_id
_entity_poly.type
_entity_poly.pdbx_seq_one_letter_code
_entity_poly.pdbx_strand_id
1 'polypeptide(L)'
;CKNCAGLHICRQEETGYVLGLQLDPLLSFELQACAYQMDYLKQTEHKAKFSVLDCPEHYLLADVRNLLKVKADSQYIQSIKEIPSWLTLDQRQGLYIYGGLGVGKTYLAMAILNYYAKQNVKVAFVNVPELAYQFYSSYTEDDQRAIKLERLKNASIVVFDDIGAETYSSYFRDEVLFPLLNGRMEEKKMTLFTSNHDLANLAVHFRFNAKGDDESLKSRRLLERIERLTKPLYLAGMNRRNNENPV
;
A
#
# COMPACT_ATOMS: atom_id res chain seq x y z
N CYS A 1 4.56 -27.12 -23.37
CA CYS A 1 3.51 -26.30 -22.73
C CYS A 1 2.80 -25.31 -23.67
N LYS A 2 2.77 -25.53 -25.01
CA LYS A 2 2.11 -24.58 -25.93
C LYS A 2 0.59 -24.42 -25.68
N ASN A 3 -0.05 -25.39 -25.03
CA ASN A 3 -1.50 -25.38 -24.73
C ASN A 3 -1.76 -25.40 -23.21
N CYS A 4 -0.83 -24.92 -22.39
CA CYS A 4 -1.01 -24.89 -20.95
C CYS A 4 -1.93 -23.73 -20.56
N ALA A 5 -2.95 -24.00 -19.72
CA ALA A 5 -3.90 -23.01 -19.25
C ALA A 5 -3.63 -22.58 -17.79
N GLY A 6 -2.53 -23.02 -17.18
CA GLY A 6 -2.11 -22.61 -15.84
C GLY A 6 -1.54 -23.75 -14.99
N LEU A 7 -0.98 -23.42 -13.84
CA LEU A 7 -0.34 -24.39 -12.93
C LEU A 7 -1.34 -25.43 -12.38
N HIS A 8 -2.59 -25.03 -12.14
CA HIS A 8 -3.64 -25.89 -11.56
C HIS A 8 -4.05 -27.06 -12.46
N ILE A 9 -3.67 -27.03 -13.74
CA ILE A 9 -3.90 -28.13 -14.71
C ILE A 9 -2.59 -28.65 -15.31
N CYS A 10 -1.46 -28.36 -14.67
CA CYS A 10 -0.16 -28.81 -15.15
C CYS A 10 -0.08 -30.33 -15.11
N ARG A 11 0.37 -30.94 -16.22
CA ARG A 11 0.54 -32.40 -16.40
C ARG A 11 2.02 -32.82 -16.41
N GLN A 12 2.92 -31.94 -16.04
CA GLN A 12 4.34 -32.27 -15.91
C GLN A 12 4.59 -33.03 -14.60
N GLU A 13 5.64 -33.83 -14.53
CA GLU A 13 6.04 -34.59 -13.33
C GLU A 13 6.25 -33.64 -12.14
N GLU A 14 6.93 -32.49 -12.40
CA GLU A 14 6.96 -31.37 -11.45
C GLU A 14 6.11 -30.22 -11.96
N THR A 15 5.07 -29.85 -11.19
CA THR A 15 4.15 -28.78 -11.55
C THR A 15 4.88 -27.47 -11.80
N GLY A 16 4.73 -26.91 -13.00
CA GLY A 16 5.34 -25.64 -13.37
C GLY A 16 6.75 -25.75 -13.95
N TYR A 17 7.30 -26.94 -14.10
CA TYR A 17 8.63 -27.16 -14.66
C TYR A 17 8.56 -27.95 -15.98
N VAL A 18 9.50 -27.70 -16.87
CA VAL A 18 9.67 -28.38 -18.16
C VAL A 18 11.14 -28.73 -18.36
N LEU A 19 11.40 -29.83 -19.09
CA LEU A 19 12.77 -30.16 -19.48
C LEU A 19 13.26 -29.13 -20.51
N GLY A 20 14.35 -28.46 -20.18
CA GLY A 20 15.09 -27.57 -21.07
C GLY A 20 16.43 -28.20 -21.47
N LEU A 21 16.84 -27.98 -22.72
CA LEU A 21 18.16 -28.39 -23.21
C LEU A 21 19.18 -27.32 -22.75
N GLN A 22 20.20 -27.75 -22.00
CA GLN A 22 21.34 -26.91 -21.69
C GLN A 22 22.41 -27.10 -22.79
N LEU A 23 22.85 -25.99 -23.35
CA LEU A 23 23.92 -25.98 -24.36
C LEU A 23 25.29 -25.98 -23.67
N ASP A 24 25.56 -27.04 -22.89
CA ASP A 24 26.87 -27.33 -22.37
C ASP A 24 27.57 -28.41 -23.25
N PRO A 25 28.88 -28.68 -23.06
CA PRO A 25 29.61 -29.71 -23.83
C PRO A 25 28.99 -31.11 -23.72
N LEU A 26 28.13 -31.35 -22.72
CA LEU A 26 27.53 -32.67 -22.44
C LEU A 26 26.07 -32.75 -22.90
N LEU A 27 25.48 -31.66 -23.43
CA LEU A 27 24.07 -31.58 -23.87
C LEU A 27 23.10 -32.12 -22.81
N SER A 28 23.22 -31.62 -21.59
CA SER A 28 22.39 -32.04 -20.44
C SER A 28 20.98 -31.46 -20.53
N PHE A 29 20.02 -32.14 -19.88
CA PHE A 29 18.68 -31.64 -19.69
C PHE A 29 18.50 -31.21 -18.25
N GLU A 30 17.97 -30.00 -18.05
CA GLU A 30 17.60 -29.50 -16.74
C GLU A 30 16.13 -29.13 -16.67
N LEU A 31 15.57 -29.24 -15.45
CA LEU A 31 14.22 -28.75 -15.17
C LEU A 31 14.23 -27.22 -15.13
N GLN A 32 13.48 -26.60 -16.04
CA GLN A 32 13.32 -25.16 -16.12
C GLN A 32 11.89 -24.77 -15.77
N ALA A 33 11.72 -23.71 -14.98
CA ALA A 33 10.42 -23.18 -14.65
C ALA A 33 9.68 -22.72 -15.94
N CYS A 34 8.45 -23.17 -16.14
CA CYS A 34 7.62 -22.70 -17.23
C CYS A 34 7.17 -21.24 -17.01
N ALA A 35 6.59 -20.59 -18.02
CA ALA A 35 6.16 -19.20 -17.93
C ALA A 35 5.21 -18.96 -16.74
N TYR A 36 4.24 -19.83 -16.49
CA TYR A 36 3.32 -19.72 -15.35
C TYR A 36 4.04 -19.86 -14.00
N GLN A 37 4.99 -20.80 -13.91
CA GLN A 37 5.79 -20.95 -12.68
C GLN A 37 6.72 -19.76 -12.46
N MET A 38 7.32 -19.23 -13.52
CA MET A 38 8.13 -18.02 -13.44
C MET A 38 7.32 -16.82 -12.97
N ASP A 39 6.08 -16.66 -13.45
CA ASP A 39 5.20 -15.58 -13.00
C ASP A 39 4.76 -15.79 -11.55
N TYR A 40 4.44 -17.01 -11.15
CA TYR A 40 4.11 -17.35 -9.76
C TYR A 40 5.28 -17.05 -8.81
N LEU A 41 6.50 -17.46 -9.15
CA LEU A 41 7.70 -17.19 -8.36
C LEU A 41 7.95 -15.69 -8.23
N LYS A 42 7.86 -14.92 -9.32
CA LYS A 42 8.00 -13.46 -9.30
C LYS A 42 6.94 -12.78 -8.41
N GLN A 43 5.69 -13.23 -8.48
CA GLN A 43 4.62 -12.71 -7.62
C GLN A 43 4.87 -13.05 -6.16
N THR A 44 5.34 -14.26 -5.85
CA THR A 44 5.67 -14.69 -4.48
C THR A 44 6.83 -13.88 -3.91
N GLU A 45 7.90 -13.68 -4.68
CA GLU A 45 9.01 -12.82 -4.30
C GLU A 45 8.56 -11.37 -4.07
N HIS A 46 7.69 -10.86 -4.93
CA HIS A 46 7.15 -9.52 -4.80
C HIS A 46 6.32 -9.37 -3.52
N LYS A 47 5.40 -10.33 -3.25
CA LYS A 47 4.62 -10.38 -1.99
C LYS A 47 5.53 -10.45 -0.76
N ALA A 48 6.65 -11.16 -0.81
CA ALA A 48 7.60 -11.29 0.31
C ALA A 48 8.27 -9.97 0.70
N LYS A 49 8.20 -8.91 -0.14
CA LYS A 49 8.68 -7.57 0.21
C LYS A 49 7.67 -6.81 1.10
N PHE A 50 6.42 -7.26 1.17
CA PHE A 50 5.40 -6.67 2.01
C PHE A 50 5.45 -7.30 3.40
N SER A 51 5.83 -6.53 4.40
CA SER A 51 5.80 -6.97 5.81
C SER A 51 4.37 -7.00 6.37
N VAL A 52 3.49 -6.15 5.84
CA VAL A 52 2.03 -6.11 6.06
C VAL A 52 1.38 -5.81 4.71
N LEU A 53 0.30 -6.51 4.37
CA LEU A 53 -0.44 -6.33 3.12
C LEU A 53 -1.95 -6.53 3.35
N ASP A 54 -2.60 -5.46 3.81
CA ASP A 54 -4.05 -5.45 4.08
C ASP A 54 -4.81 -4.86 2.89
N CYS A 55 -4.65 -5.44 1.71
CA CYS A 55 -5.39 -5.01 0.52
C CYS A 55 -5.73 -6.18 -0.41
N PRO A 56 -6.74 -6.03 -1.28
CA PRO A 56 -7.05 -7.00 -2.31
C PRO A 56 -5.87 -7.26 -3.25
N GLU A 57 -5.70 -8.51 -3.69
CA GLU A 57 -4.54 -8.94 -4.48
C GLU A 57 -4.37 -8.20 -5.81
N HIS A 58 -5.47 -7.75 -6.44
CA HIS A 58 -5.38 -7.01 -7.70
C HIS A 58 -4.55 -5.71 -7.60
N TYR A 59 -4.42 -5.12 -6.41
CA TYR A 59 -3.55 -3.96 -6.19
C TYR A 59 -2.06 -4.28 -6.30
N LEU A 60 -1.64 -5.55 -6.19
CA LEU A 60 -0.26 -5.96 -6.45
C LEU A 60 0.16 -5.75 -7.91
N LEU A 61 -0.82 -5.62 -8.81
CA LEU A 61 -0.59 -5.30 -10.22
C LEU A 61 -0.55 -3.79 -10.51
N ALA A 62 -0.83 -2.95 -9.51
CA ALA A 62 -0.77 -1.50 -9.68
C ALA A 62 0.64 -1.06 -10.05
N ASP A 63 0.75 -0.27 -11.13
CA ASP A 63 2.05 0.16 -11.67
C ASP A 63 2.01 1.64 -12.01
N VAL A 64 3.06 2.37 -11.61
CA VAL A 64 3.18 3.80 -11.88
C VAL A 64 3.15 4.13 -13.37
N ARG A 65 3.63 3.20 -14.23
CA ARG A 65 3.61 3.35 -15.69
C ARG A 65 2.20 3.35 -16.27
N ASN A 66 1.24 2.78 -15.58
CA ASN A 66 -0.17 2.70 -16.01
C ASN A 66 -0.98 3.91 -15.55
N LEU A 67 -0.50 4.68 -14.58
CA LEU A 67 -1.19 5.87 -14.08
C LEU A 67 -1.51 6.89 -15.19
N LEU A 68 -0.59 7.09 -16.13
CA LEU A 68 -0.73 8.03 -17.25
C LEU A 68 -1.44 7.42 -18.48
N LYS A 69 -1.58 6.09 -18.56
CA LYS A 69 -2.22 5.40 -19.69
C LYS A 69 -3.74 5.33 -19.58
N VAL A 70 -4.28 5.54 -18.38
CA VAL A 70 -5.72 5.54 -18.15
C VAL A 70 -6.31 6.71 -18.92
N LYS A 71 -7.45 6.53 -19.60
CA LYS A 71 -8.27 7.64 -20.17
C LYS A 71 -8.77 8.49 -19.00
N ALA A 72 -7.84 9.24 -18.43
CA ALA A 72 -8.05 10.06 -17.26
C ALA A 72 -8.46 11.46 -17.73
N ASP A 73 -9.27 12.12 -16.93
CA ASP A 73 -9.51 13.52 -17.15
C ASP A 73 -8.23 14.35 -16.95
N SER A 74 -8.20 15.55 -17.52
CA SER A 74 -7.04 16.44 -17.46
C SER A 74 -6.66 16.81 -16.01
N GLN A 75 -7.62 16.88 -15.11
CA GLN A 75 -7.41 17.21 -13.70
C GLN A 75 -6.63 16.11 -12.96
N TYR A 76 -6.99 14.84 -13.22
CA TYR A 76 -6.23 13.72 -12.66
C TYR A 76 -4.79 13.71 -13.15
N ILE A 77 -4.58 13.82 -14.47
CA ILE A 77 -3.22 13.82 -15.05
C ILE A 77 -2.40 14.97 -14.46
N GLN A 78 -3.00 16.16 -14.30
CA GLN A 78 -2.34 17.30 -13.68
C GLN A 78 -1.93 17.01 -12.23
N SER A 79 -2.78 16.31 -11.46
CA SER A 79 -2.50 15.96 -10.07
C SER A 79 -1.31 15.01 -9.93
N ILE A 80 -1.09 14.09 -10.87
CA ILE A 80 -0.06 13.06 -10.78
C ILE A 80 1.18 13.34 -11.64
N LYS A 81 1.23 14.44 -12.38
CA LYS A 81 2.31 14.75 -13.33
C LYS A 81 3.71 14.76 -12.69
N GLU A 82 3.80 15.13 -11.42
CA GLU A 82 5.05 15.22 -10.67
C GLU A 82 5.49 13.91 -10.02
N ILE A 83 4.61 12.90 -9.98
CA ILE A 83 4.92 11.61 -9.33
C ILE A 83 6.17 10.93 -9.93
N PRO A 84 6.36 10.84 -11.26
CA PRO A 84 7.56 10.22 -11.80
C PRO A 84 8.85 10.90 -11.35
N SER A 85 8.89 12.23 -11.33
CA SER A 85 10.05 13.00 -10.83
C SER A 85 10.22 12.81 -9.33
N TRP A 86 9.13 12.81 -8.57
CA TRP A 86 9.15 12.56 -7.13
C TRP A 86 9.74 11.20 -6.78
N LEU A 87 9.44 10.14 -7.55
CA LEU A 87 9.96 8.79 -7.32
C LEU A 87 11.48 8.67 -7.52
N THR A 88 12.08 9.53 -8.34
CA THR A 88 13.52 9.50 -8.63
C THR A 88 14.37 10.32 -7.66
N LEU A 89 13.73 11.15 -6.82
CA LEU A 89 14.43 11.94 -5.81
C LEU A 89 14.70 11.07 -4.57
N ASP A 90 15.79 11.33 -3.87
CA ASP A 90 16.04 10.73 -2.54
C ASP A 90 15.10 11.37 -1.51
N GLN A 91 13.84 10.94 -1.55
CA GLN A 91 12.76 11.52 -0.76
C GLN A 91 12.61 10.74 0.55
N ARG A 92 12.74 11.46 1.68
CA ARG A 92 12.38 10.95 3.00
C ARG A 92 10.95 11.33 3.40
N GLN A 93 10.37 12.32 2.73
CA GLN A 93 9.01 12.79 2.97
C GLN A 93 8.05 12.10 2.01
N GLY A 94 7.00 11.45 2.56
CA GLY A 94 5.97 10.76 1.80
C GLY A 94 4.90 11.71 1.26
N LEU A 95 3.71 11.15 0.96
CA LEU A 95 2.57 11.88 0.41
C LEU A 95 1.33 11.67 1.27
N TYR A 96 0.59 12.74 1.50
CA TYR A 96 -0.79 12.70 1.98
C TYR A 96 -1.71 12.86 0.79
N ILE A 97 -2.21 11.73 0.27
CA ILE A 97 -3.01 11.67 -0.96
C ILE A 97 -4.48 11.78 -0.57
N TYR A 98 -5.13 12.89 -0.92
CA TYR A 98 -6.52 13.11 -0.57
C TYR A 98 -7.36 13.53 -1.78
N GLY A 99 -8.67 13.34 -1.70
CA GLY A 99 -9.59 13.66 -2.80
C GLY A 99 -10.89 12.87 -2.73
N GLY A 100 -11.74 13.03 -3.73
CA GLY A 100 -13.06 12.41 -3.80
C GLY A 100 -13.05 10.88 -3.78
N LEU A 101 -14.23 10.30 -3.63
CA LEU A 101 -14.42 8.84 -3.67
C LEU A 101 -14.12 8.31 -5.08
N GLY A 102 -13.43 7.15 -5.15
CA GLY A 102 -13.19 6.44 -6.40
C GLY A 102 -12.19 7.08 -7.38
N VAL A 103 -11.52 8.18 -7.02
CA VAL A 103 -10.55 8.86 -7.91
C VAL A 103 -9.23 8.10 -8.10
N GLY A 104 -8.98 7.02 -7.32
CA GLY A 104 -7.80 6.16 -7.49
C GLY A 104 -6.69 6.40 -6.46
N LYS A 105 -6.99 6.98 -5.27
CA LYS A 105 -6.00 7.23 -4.19
C LYS A 105 -5.25 5.97 -3.78
N THR A 106 -5.97 4.91 -3.41
CA THR A 106 -5.41 3.61 -3.01
C THR A 106 -4.57 3.00 -4.13
N TYR A 107 -5.06 3.07 -5.39
CA TYR A 107 -4.31 2.59 -6.55
C TYR A 107 -2.97 3.32 -6.73
N LEU A 108 -2.97 4.66 -6.61
CA LEU A 108 -1.76 5.47 -6.69
C LEU A 108 -0.76 5.09 -5.57
N ALA A 109 -1.25 4.99 -4.33
CA ALA A 109 -0.41 4.61 -3.19
C ALA A 109 0.21 3.22 -3.37
N MET A 110 -0.57 2.24 -3.83
CA MET A 110 -0.07 0.89 -4.14
C MET A 110 0.90 0.87 -5.31
N ALA A 111 0.66 1.65 -6.36
CA ALA A 111 1.59 1.75 -7.49
C ALA A 111 2.97 2.28 -7.02
N ILE A 112 2.99 3.25 -6.11
CA ILE A 112 4.20 3.75 -5.48
C ILE A 112 4.89 2.66 -4.64
N LEU A 113 4.14 1.94 -3.78
CA LEU A 113 4.71 0.83 -2.99
C LEU A 113 5.31 -0.26 -3.89
N ASN A 114 4.59 -0.67 -4.92
CA ASN A 114 5.05 -1.67 -5.87
C ASN A 114 6.33 -1.24 -6.60
N TYR A 115 6.46 0.05 -6.91
CA TYR A 115 7.68 0.60 -7.50
C TYR A 115 8.90 0.38 -6.59
N TYR A 116 8.78 0.66 -5.28
CA TYR A 116 9.86 0.46 -4.33
C TYR A 116 10.07 -1.02 -3.96
N ALA A 117 9.01 -1.81 -3.86
CA ALA A 117 9.10 -3.25 -3.61
C ALA A 117 9.91 -3.97 -4.73
N LYS A 118 9.74 -3.56 -5.99
CA LYS A 118 10.54 -4.04 -7.13
C LYS A 118 12.04 -3.69 -7.01
N GLN A 119 12.40 -2.71 -6.20
CA GLN A 119 13.78 -2.33 -5.89
C GLN A 119 14.30 -2.98 -4.59
N ASN A 120 13.68 -4.06 -4.13
CA ASN A 120 14.02 -4.77 -2.91
C ASN A 120 13.84 -3.97 -1.60
N VAL A 121 13.07 -2.89 -1.61
CA VAL A 121 12.73 -2.14 -0.41
C VAL A 121 11.64 -2.89 0.36
N LYS A 122 11.78 -3.01 1.68
CA LYS A 122 10.73 -3.55 2.56
C LYS A 122 9.61 -2.53 2.71
N VAL A 123 8.41 -2.90 2.31
CA VAL A 123 7.24 -2.04 2.31
C VAL A 123 6.11 -2.64 3.15
N ALA A 124 5.15 -1.82 3.54
CA ALA A 124 3.93 -2.27 4.17
C ALA A 124 2.73 -1.45 3.68
N PHE A 125 1.59 -2.12 3.56
CA PHE A 125 0.30 -1.51 3.28
C PHE A 125 -0.68 -1.92 4.37
N VAL A 126 -1.30 -0.96 5.02
CA VAL A 126 -2.29 -1.19 6.07
C VAL A 126 -3.54 -0.36 5.80
N ASN A 127 -4.70 -1.00 5.85
CA ASN A 127 -5.99 -0.32 5.87
C ASN A 127 -6.27 0.17 7.30
N VAL A 128 -6.41 1.49 7.48
CA VAL A 128 -6.55 2.10 8.83
C VAL A 128 -7.84 1.70 9.52
N PRO A 129 -9.02 1.69 8.86
CA PRO A 129 -10.23 1.15 9.45
C PRO A 129 -10.10 -0.28 9.96
N GLU A 130 -9.50 -1.17 9.19
CA GLU A 130 -9.26 -2.57 9.58
C GLU A 130 -8.26 -2.66 10.75
N LEU A 131 -7.19 -1.87 10.72
CA LEU A 131 -6.26 -1.80 11.83
C LEU A 131 -6.97 -1.34 13.10
N ALA A 132 -7.77 -0.27 13.04
CA ALA A 132 -8.53 0.21 14.18
C ALA A 132 -9.49 -0.87 14.72
N TYR A 133 -10.21 -1.57 13.84
CA TYR A 133 -11.10 -2.66 14.22
C TYR A 133 -10.38 -3.78 14.97
N GLN A 134 -9.17 -4.16 14.57
CA GLN A 134 -8.37 -5.18 15.25
C GLN A 134 -8.02 -4.79 16.69
N PHE A 135 -7.96 -3.50 17.02
CA PHE A 135 -7.73 -3.02 18.38
C PHE A 135 -9.00 -2.92 19.23
N TYR A 136 -10.20 -2.99 18.62
CA TYR A 136 -11.47 -3.07 19.35
C TYR A 136 -11.96 -4.49 19.55
N SER A 137 -11.65 -5.39 18.61
CA SER A 137 -12.14 -6.73 18.66
C SER A 137 -11.29 -7.56 19.64
N SER A 138 -11.97 -8.29 20.53
CA SER A 138 -11.33 -9.26 21.41
C SER A 138 -10.86 -10.54 20.69
N TYR A 139 -11.13 -10.64 19.38
CA TYR A 139 -10.79 -11.80 18.57
C TYR A 139 -9.34 -11.84 18.06
N THR A 140 -8.62 -10.72 18.13
CA THR A 140 -7.23 -10.68 17.70
C THR A 140 -6.33 -10.85 18.92
N GLU A 141 -5.42 -11.81 18.89
CA GLU A 141 -4.44 -12.04 19.96
C GLU A 141 -3.50 -10.84 20.10
N ASP A 142 -3.17 -10.46 21.33
CA ASP A 142 -2.30 -9.30 21.62
C ASP A 142 -0.93 -9.43 20.96
N ASP A 143 -0.37 -10.64 20.89
CA ASP A 143 0.90 -10.92 20.22
C ASP A 143 0.84 -10.60 18.72
N GLN A 144 -0.26 -10.91 18.04
CA GLN A 144 -0.42 -10.62 16.61
C GLN A 144 -0.50 -9.12 16.36
N ARG A 145 -1.19 -8.36 17.23
CA ARG A 145 -1.25 -6.89 17.17
C ARG A 145 0.14 -6.28 17.36
N ALA A 146 0.88 -6.73 18.37
CA ALA A 146 2.23 -6.24 18.65
C ALA A 146 3.17 -6.52 17.47
N ILE A 147 3.17 -7.73 16.91
CA ILE A 147 3.96 -8.10 15.73
C ILE A 147 3.59 -7.22 14.53
N LYS A 148 2.31 -6.96 14.30
CA LYS A 148 1.86 -6.12 13.18
C LYS A 148 2.36 -4.68 13.34
N LEU A 149 2.23 -4.09 14.54
CA LEU A 149 2.74 -2.74 14.82
C LEU A 149 4.25 -2.65 14.64
N GLU A 150 4.98 -3.66 15.12
CA GLU A 150 6.44 -3.72 14.94
C GLU A 150 6.82 -3.78 13.46
N ARG A 151 6.13 -4.59 12.67
CA ARG A 151 6.32 -4.65 11.21
C ARG A 151 6.03 -3.31 10.54
N LEU A 152 4.96 -2.62 10.92
CA LEU A 152 4.62 -1.29 10.41
C LEU A 152 5.66 -0.23 10.83
N LYS A 153 6.16 -0.31 12.06
CA LYS A 153 7.22 0.56 12.55
C LYS A 153 8.51 0.35 11.77
N ASN A 154 8.88 -0.92 11.49
CA ASN A 154 10.17 -1.29 10.92
C ASN A 154 10.22 -1.24 9.39
N ALA A 155 9.09 -1.29 8.67
CA ALA A 155 9.08 -1.17 7.22
C ALA A 155 9.66 0.18 6.75
N SER A 156 10.49 0.16 5.71
CA SER A 156 11.11 1.37 5.15
C SER A 156 10.06 2.35 4.62
N ILE A 157 9.02 1.82 3.98
CA ILE A 157 7.91 2.62 3.43
C ILE A 157 6.59 1.99 3.88
N VAL A 158 5.67 2.82 4.39
CA VAL A 158 4.32 2.37 4.76
C VAL A 158 3.28 3.26 4.10
N VAL A 159 2.21 2.63 3.62
CA VAL A 159 0.94 3.29 3.29
C VAL A 159 -0.06 3.02 4.39
N PHE A 160 -0.62 4.07 4.96
CA PHE A 160 -1.82 4.07 5.79
C PHE A 160 -3.01 4.46 4.92
N ASP A 161 -3.80 3.46 4.50
CA ASP A 161 -4.91 3.65 3.57
C ASP A 161 -6.21 3.99 4.31
N ASP A 162 -6.98 4.92 3.72
CA ASP A 162 -8.29 5.39 4.20
C ASP A 162 -8.29 5.96 5.64
N ILE A 163 -7.23 6.70 6.03
CA ILE A 163 -7.21 7.39 7.33
C ILE A 163 -8.34 8.42 7.41
N GLY A 164 -9.06 8.42 8.53
CA GLY A 164 -10.25 9.23 8.75
C GLY A 164 -11.56 8.55 8.31
N ALA A 165 -11.50 7.30 7.86
CA ALA A 165 -12.68 6.47 7.58
C ALA A 165 -12.98 5.46 8.71
N GLU A 166 -12.05 5.29 9.66
CA GLU A 166 -12.23 4.44 10.83
C GLU A 166 -13.26 5.02 11.81
N THR A 167 -13.93 4.13 12.54
CA THR A 167 -14.71 4.55 13.70
C THR A 167 -13.79 5.21 14.71
N TYR A 168 -14.08 6.47 15.07
CA TYR A 168 -13.24 7.24 15.96
C TYR A 168 -13.04 6.57 17.32
N SER A 169 -11.79 6.55 17.80
CA SER A 169 -11.41 6.15 19.14
C SER A 169 -10.19 6.91 19.63
N SER A 170 -10.32 7.51 20.80
CA SER A 170 -9.21 8.14 21.50
C SER A 170 -8.10 7.14 21.78
N TYR A 171 -8.44 5.91 22.15
CA TYR A 171 -7.45 4.86 22.40
C TYR A 171 -6.62 4.54 21.14
N PHE A 172 -7.28 4.27 20.01
CA PHE A 172 -6.57 3.99 18.75
C PHE A 172 -5.69 5.17 18.33
N ARG A 173 -6.22 6.39 18.42
CA ARG A 173 -5.47 7.61 18.10
C ARG A 173 -4.23 7.76 18.99
N ASP A 174 -4.41 7.67 20.33
CA ASP A 174 -3.40 8.06 21.31
C ASP A 174 -2.40 6.94 21.62
N GLU A 175 -2.87 5.67 21.68
CA GLU A 175 -2.05 4.53 22.11
C GLU A 175 -1.51 3.70 20.93
N VAL A 176 -2.09 3.83 19.74
CA VAL A 176 -1.68 3.06 18.57
C VAL A 176 -1.09 3.95 17.49
N LEU A 177 -1.89 4.85 16.94
CA LEU A 177 -1.52 5.61 15.75
C LEU A 177 -0.42 6.65 16.06
N PHE A 178 -0.58 7.41 17.15
CA PHE A 178 0.37 8.45 17.52
C PHE A 178 1.79 7.91 17.80
N PRO A 179 2.00 6.88 18.65
CA PRO A 179 3.31 6.30 18.89
C PRO A 179 3.93 5.71 17.62
N LEU A 180 3.13 5.06 16.78
CA LEU A 180 3.59 4.48 15.53
C LEU A 180 4.12 5.57 14.57
N LEU A 181 3.36 6.65 14.36
CA LEU A 181 3.76 7.76 13.49
C LEU A 181 4.94 8.54 14.07
N ASN A 182 4.98 8.73 15.39
CA ASN A 182 6.11 9.39 16.06
C ASN A 182 7.42 8.60 15.85
N GLY A 183 7.39 7.27 16.05
CA GLY A 183 8.57 6.43 15.81
C GLY A 183 9.04 6.47 14.36
N ARG A 184 8.12 6.44 13.39
CA ARG A 184 8.47 6.54 11.97
C ARG A 184 9.06 7.91 11.61
N MET A 185 8.54 8.98 12.21
CA MET A 185 9.05 10.33 12.02
C MET A 185 10.49 10.49 12.58
N GLU A 186 10.76 9.98 13.78
CA GLU A 186 12.09 9.99 14.40
C GLU A 186 13.11 9.22 13.58
N GLU A 187 12.73 8.07 13.03
CA GLU A 187 13.56 7.25 12.16
C GLU A 187 13.59 7.73 10.70
N LYS A 188 12.91 8.84 10.39
CA LYS A 188 12.82 9.44 9.03
C LYS A 188 12.38 8.45 7.95
N LYS A 189 11.45 7.56 8.30
CA LYS A 189 10.89 6.54 7.40
C LYS A 189 9.79 7.12 6.54
N MET A 190 9.84 6.86 5.24
CA MET A 190 8.82 7.33 4.30
C MET A 190 7.45 6.77 4.67
N THR A 191 6.46 7.66 4.74
CA THR A 191 5.10 7.31 5.14
C THR A 191 4.11 7.98 4.19
N LEU A 192 3.21 7.20 3.60
CA LEU A 192 2.15 7.70 2.74
C LEU A 192 0.81 7.51 3.46
N PHE A 193 -0.12 8.42 3.18
CA PHE A 193 -1.51 8.29 3.62
C PHE A 193 -2.43 8.45 2.43
N THR A 194 -3.58 7.77 2.47
CA THR A 194 -4.72 8.10 1.63
C THR A 194 -5.90 8.50 2.51
N SER A 195 -6.68 9.47 2.07
CA SER A 195 -7.85 9.95 2.82
C SER A 195 -8.92 10.56 1.90
N ASN A 196 -10.16 10.52 2.36
CA ASN A 196 -11.24 11.32 1.75
C ASN A 196 -11.27 12.75 2.31
N HIS A 197 -10.53 13.01 3.38
CA HIS A 197 -10.43 14.30 4.05
C HIS A 197 -9.14 15.02 3.68
N ASP A 198 -9.18 16.34 3.53
CA ASP A 198 -7.99 17.16 3.66
C ASP A 198 -7.52 17.19 5.12
N LEU A 199 -6.35 17.75 5.37
CA LEU A 199 -5.77 17.78 6.73
C LEU A 199 -6.64 18.56 7.72
N ALA A 200 -7.35 19.60 7.28
CA ALA A 200 -8.23 20.38 8.15
C ALA A 200 -9.45 19.57 8.59
N ASN A 201 -10.10 18.87 7.65
CA ASN A 201 -11.22 17.99 7.95
C ASN A 201 -10.79 16.75 8.75
N LEU A 202 -9.59 16.21 8.49
CA LEU A 202 -9.03 15.14 9.30
C LEU A 202 -8.78 15.59 10.75
N ALA A 203 -8.36 16.85 10.97
CA ALA A 203 -8.23 17.41 12.32
C ALA A 203 -9.57 17.45 13.06
N VAL A 204 -10.65 17.78 12.35
CA VAL A 204 -12.01 17.76 12.92
C VAL A 204 -12.44 16.33 13.25
N HIS A 205 -12.14 15.36 12.38
CA HIS A 205 -12.43 13.94 12.61
C HIS A 205 -11.80 13.43 13.91
N PHE A 206 -10.57 13.82 14.20
CA PHE A 206 -9.86 13.40 15.42
C PHE A 206 -10.09 14.29 16.64
N ARG A 207 -10.92 15.32 16.55
CA ARG A 207 -11.07 16.34 17.59
C ARG A 207 -11.89 15.88 18.79
N PHE A 208 -12.99 15.19 18.55
CA PHE A 208 -13.94 14.85 19.61
C PHE A 208 -13.79 13.38 20.01
N ASN A 209 -13.88 13.07 21.31
CA ASN A 209 -13.94 11.69 21.76
C ASN A 209 -15.37 11.11 21.62
N ALA A 210 -15.54 9.83 21.92
CA ALA A 210 -16.85 9.16 21.87
C ALA A 210 -17.90 9.77 22.83
N LYS A 211 -17.48 10.54 23.83
CA LYS A 211 -18.34 11.26 24.77
C LYS A 211 -18.67 12.68 24.33
N GLY A 212 -18.05 13.16 23.25
CA GLY A 212 -18.19 14.51 22.73
C GLY A 212 -17.25 15.54 23.36
N ASP A 213 -16.29 15.12 24.20
CA ASP A 213 -15.31 16.03 24.80
C ASP A 213 -14.30 16.50 23.73
N ASP A 214 -13.92 17.78 23.80
CA ASP A 214 -12.95 18.39 22.90
C ASP A 214 -11.51 17.97 23.24
N GLU A 215 -10.90 17.21 22.38
CA GLU A 215 -9.50 16.77 22.47
C GLU A 215 -8.63 17.42 21.37
N SER A 216 -8.91 18.66 21.03
CA SER A 216 -8.25 19.42 19.94
C SER A 216 -6.72 19.42 20.03
N LEU A 217 -6.15 19.48 21.25
CA LEU A 217 -4.69 19.43 21.45
C LEU A 217 -4.10 18.10 21.00
N LYS A 218 -4.75 16.97 21.33
CA LYS A 218 -4.30 15.63 20.95
C LYS A 218 -4.44 15.42 19.43
N SER A 219 -5.57 15.85 18.86
CA SER A 219 -5.79 15.86 17.42
C SER A 219 -4.67 16.64 16.71
N ARG A 220 -4.39 17.88 17.14
CA ARG A 220 -3.33 18.71 16.56
C ARG A 220 -1.96 18.04 16.61
N ARG A 221 -1.61 17.39 17.73
CA ARG A 221 -0.33 16.66 17.84
C ARG A 221 -0.21 15.53 16.83
N LEU A 222 -1.28 14.78 16.59
CA LEU A 222 -1.30 13.73 15.57
C LEU A 222 -1.13 14.32 14.16
N LEU A 223 -1.89 15.36 13.84
CA LEU A 223 -1.83 16.04 12.54
C LEU A 223 -0.42 16.59 12.26
N GLU A 224 0.24 17.19 13.26
CA GLU A 224 1.61 17.67 13.12
C GLU A 224 2.58 16.53 12.69
N ARG A 225 2.39 15.29 13.16
CA ARG A 225 3.21 14.13 12.70
C ARG A 225 2.91 13.80 11.25
N ILE A 226 1.65 13.80 10.84
CA ILE A 226 1.26 13.55 9.45
C ILE A 226 1.85 14.64 8.53
N GLU A 227 1.73 15.90 8.91
CA GLU A 227 2.29 17.04 8.14
C GLU A 227 3.82 16.98 8.00
N ARG A 228 4.53 16.59 9.06
CA ARG A 228 5.99 16.43 9.02
C ARG A 228 6.43 15.23 8.18
N LEU A 229 5.63 14.17 8.17
CA LEU A 229 5.91 12.96 7.41
C LEU A 229 5.60 13.10 5.92
N THR A 230 4.71 14.04 5.53
CA THR A 230 4.13 14.04 4.18
C THR A 230 4.01 15.43 3.56
N LYS A 231 3.96 15.44 2.22
CA LYS A 231 3.46 16.57 1.42
C LYS A 231 2.03 16.28 0.99
N PRO A 232 1.11 17.25 1.07
CA PRO A 232 -0.25 17.06 0.61
C PRO A 232 -0.29 16.95 -0.93
N LEU A 233 -1.03 15.96 -1.43
CA LEU A 233 -1.33 15.75 -2.84
C LEU A 233 -2.83 15.62 -3.02
N TYR A 234 -3.47 16.66 -3.56
CA TYR A 234 -4.88 16.57 -3.94
C TYR A 234 -5.03 15.79 -5.25
N LEU A 235 -5.69 14.65 -5.18
CA LEU A 235 -5.99 13.82 -6.33
C LEU A 235 -7.37 14.18 -6.86
N ALA A 236 -7.40 15.02 -7.91
CA ALA A 236 -8.61 15.38 -8.61
C ALA A 236 -9.04 14.28 -9.58
N GLY A 237 -10.30 14.31 -10.00
CA GLY A 237 -10.79 13.42 -11.06
C GLY A 237 -12.17 12.83 -10.79
N MET A 238 -12.68 12.12 -11.79
CA MET A 238 -13.97 11.44 -11.72
C MET A 238 -13.90 10.15 -10.91
N ASN A 239 -15.04 9.74 -10.34
CA ASN A 239 -15.17 8.43 -9.70
C ASN A 239 -15.06 7.33 -10.76
N ARG A 240 -14.04 6.47 -10.65
CA ARG A 240 -13.72 5.40 -11.60
C ARG A 240 -14.34 4.06 -11.27
N ARG A 241 -14.91 3.91 -10.07
CA ARG A 241 -15.62 2.68 -9.67
C ARG A 241 -16.88 2.44 -10.48
N ASN A 242 -17.48 3.50 -11.06
CA ASN A 242 -18.70 3.42 -11.86
C ASN A 242 -18.44 3.16 -13.35
N ASN A 243 -17.20 3.16 -13.80
CA ASN A 243 -16.83 2.78 -15.16
C ASN A 243 -16.50 1.30 -15.17
N GLU A 244 -17.51 0.45 -15.37
CA GLU A 244 -17.38 -0.98 -15.64
C GLU A 244 -16.70 -1.18 -17.01
N ASN A 245 -15.38 -1.01 -17.04
CA ASN A 245 -14.52 -1.64 -18.02
C ASN A 245 -13.22 -2.01 -17.28
N PRO A 246 -13.03 -3.29 -16.95
CA PRO A 246 -11.75 -3.77 -16.47
C PRO A 246 -10.72 -3.59 -17.58
N VAL A 247 -9.61 -2.95 -17.26
CA VAL A 247 -8.38 -2.92 -18.06
C VAL A 247 -7.71 -4.29 -18.02
#